data_d47be4ce970e576bd90a627fd442ae33
#
_entry.id   d47be4ce970e576bd90a627fd442ae33
#
_cell.length_a   1.000
_cell.length_b   1.000
_cell.length_c   1.000
_cell.angle_alpha   90.00
_cell.angle_beta   90.00
_cell.angle_gamma   90.00
#
_symmetry.space_group_name_H-M   'P 1'
#
loop_
_entity.id
_entity.type
_entity.pdbx_description
1 polymer ?
#
loop_
_entity_poly.entity_id
_entity_poly.type
_entity_poly.pdbx_seq_one_letter_code
_entity_poly.pdbx_strand_id
1 'polypeptide(L)'
;RVLFRSRMVQSGAGTIYIAGGVESTSRAPWKIKRPQSVYESEFPQFFERAPFAREGEDPSMIEAAENVAKKYHISRNEQDDFAYRSHQLASKNMNNGNISQEILPFKVKGEYFNQDESIKPQLTLRTLGRLKPLLNEGTVTVGNSCKKNDGAVLLIVMEENRARQLGFTEGIKFVNSATVGVQPQYLGVGPVPAVNQLLAQERLTINDINAVELNEAFSSQVIASQQQLNIPLNKLNCWGGAIATGHPYGASGAALVTRLFYMKHQFRTIATMGIGGGIGNAALFERWYGN
;
A
#
# COMPACT_ATOMS: atom_id res chain seq x y z
N ARG A 1 -1.63 4.38 -11.55
CA ARG A 1 -2.59 4.91 -12.53
C ARG A 1 -3.25 6.22 -12.09
N VAL A 2 -3.59 6.38 -10.80
CA VAL A 2 -4.16 7.64 -10.26
C VAL A 2 -3.23 8.81 -10.55
N LEU A 3 -1.95 8.73 -10.19
CA LEU A 3 -0.97 9.78 -10.44
C LEU A 3 -0.81 10.14 -11.92
N PHE A 4 -0.84 9.13 -12.80
CA PHE A 4 -0.78 9.37 -14.24
C PHE A 4 -1.98 10.18 -14.72
N ARG A 5 -3.20 9.88 -14.28
CA ARG A 5 -4.40 10.65 -14.64
C ARG A 5 -4.40 12.05 -14.04
N SER A 6 -3.89 12.21 -12.81
CA SER A 6 -3.71 13.54 -12.20
C SER A 6 -2.76 14.41 -13.04
N ARG A 7 -1.65 13.84 -13.52
CA ARG A 7 -0.74 14.55 -14.44
C ARG A 7 -1.38 14.87 -15.78
N MET A 8 -2.22 13.99 -16.33
CA MET A 8 -2.96 14.27 -17.55
C MET A 8 -3.93 15.44 -17.39
N VAL A 9 -4.63 15.55 -16.25
CA VAL A 9 -5.48 16.72 -15.96
C VAL A 9 -4.62 17.98 -15.84
N GLN A 10 -3.52 17.95 -15.11
CA GLN A 10 -2.61 19.09 -14.94
C GLN A 10 -2.02 19.57 -16.28
N SER A 11 -1.77 18.65 -17.23
CA SER A 11 -1.24 19.00 -18.56
C SER A 11 -2.32 19.44 -19.57
N GLY A 12 -3.60 19.46 -19.16
CA GLY A 12 -4.71 19.80 -20.04
C GLY A 12 -5.09 18.70 -21.06
N ALA A 13 -4.59 17.47 -20.88
CA ALA A 13 -4.90 16.35 -21.77
C ALA A 13 -6.33 15.81 -21.63
N GLY A 14 -7.08 16.32 -20.65
CA GLY A 14 -8.50 16.02 -20.44
C GLY A 14 -8.94 16.54 -19.09
N THR A 15 -10.26 16.67 -18.90
CA THR A 15 -10.84 17.32 -17.72
C THR A 15 -11.41 16.36 -16.68
N ILE A 16 -11.77 15.13 -17.08
CA ILE A 16 -12.32 14.09 -16.18
C ILE A 16 -11.77 12.73 -16.58
N TYR A 17 -11.31 11.96 -15.61
CA TYR A 17 -10.88 10.57 -15.76
C TYR A 17 -11.43 9.70 -14.64
N ILE A 18 -11.66 8.43 -14.95
CA ILE A 18 -11.81 7.37 -13.98
C ILE A 18 -10.46 6.66 -13.86
N ALA A 19 -9.92 6.56 -12.67
CA ALA A 19 -8.64 5.93 -12.38
C ALA A 19 -8.78 4.95 -11.21
N GLY A 20 -8.05 3.86 -11.25
CA GLY A 20 -8.08 2.88 -10.19
C GLY A 20 -7.36 1.61 -10.57
N GLY A 21 -7.74 0.52 -9.95
CA GLY A 21 -7.20 -0.79 -10.23
C GLY A 21 -8.06 -1.90 -9.67
N VAL A 22 -7.80 -3.09 -10.17
CA VAL A 22 -8.44 -4.32 -9.76
C VAL A 22 -7.38 -5.40 -9.59
N GLU A 23 -7.57 -6.25 -8.62
CA GLU A 23 -6.81 -7.48 -8.43
C GLU A 23 -7.75 -8.64 -8.17
N SER A 24 -7.51 -9.78 -8.79
CA SER A 24 -8.24 -11.02 -8.53
C SER A 24 -7.25 -12.15 -8.23
N THR A 25 -6.68 -12.11 -7.05
CA THR A 25 -5.71 -13.11 -6.58
C THR A 25 -6.34 -14.50 -6.50
N SER A 26 -7.61 -14.59 -6.08
CA SER A 26 -8.35 -15.86 -5.97
C SER A 26 -8.56 -16.57 -7.32
N ARG A 27 -8.45 -15.83 -8.43
CA ARG A 27 -8.65 -16.34 -9.79
C ARG A 27 -7.37 -16.28 -10.63
N ALA A 28 -6.23 -15.92 -10.01
CA ALA A 28 -4.96 -15.87 -10.71
C ALA A 28 -4.56 -17.27 -11.19
N PRO A 29 -4.15 -17.44 -12.46
CA PRO A 29 -3.70 -18.74 -12.97
C PRO A 29 -2.37 -19.12 -12.35
N TRP A 30 -2.10 -20.40 -12.25
CA TRP A 30 -0.77 -20.88 -11.97
C TRP A 30 0.15 -20.57 -13.14
N LYS A 31 1.39 -20.18 -12.84
CA LYS A 31 2.40 -19.86 -13.84
C LYS A 31 3.45 -20.96 -13.84
N ILE A 32 3.69 -21.53 -15.00
CA ILE A 32 4.65 -22.60 -15.21
C ILE A 32 5.76 -22.10 -16.13
N LYS A 33 7.01 -22.35 -15.76
CA LYS A 33 8.18 -22.00 -16.55
C LYS A 33 8.16 -22.80 -17.87
N ARG A 34 8.34 -22.11 -18.97
CA ARG A 34 8.42 -22.76 -20.27
C ARG A 34 9.81 -23.41 -20.43
N PRO A 35 9.90 -24.64 -20.96
CA PRO A 35 11.18 -25.25 -21.31
C PRO A 35 12.00 -24.34 -22.22
N GLN A 36 13.28 -24.22 -21.96
CA GLN A 36 14.21 -23.43 -22.78
C GLN A 36 14.77 -24.23 -23.95
N SER A 37 14.71 -25.56 -23.86
CA SER A 37 15.17 -26.49 -24.87
C SER A 37 14.21 -27.66 -25.04
N VAL A 38 14.12 -28.20 -26.26
CA VAL A 38 13.36 -29.44 -26.55
C VAL A 38 13.92 -30.67 -25.86
N TYR A 39 15.16 -30.57 -25.37
CA TYR A 39 15.87 -31.64 -24.66
C TYR A 39 15.79 -31.49 -23.14
N GLU A 40 15.09 -30.46 -22.64
CA GLU A 40 14.89 -30.26 -21.20
C GLU A 40 13.98 -31.34 -20.65
N SER A 41 14.52 -32.18 -19.78
CA SER A 41 13.84 -33.32 -19.14
C SER A 41 13.35 -33.00 -17.72
N GLU A 42 13.52 -31.77 -17.27
CA GLU A 42 13.08 -31.35 -15.94
C GLU A 42 11.56 -31.29 -15.84
N PHE A 43 11.05 -31.59 -14.64
CA PHE A 43 9.61 -31.42 -14.36
C PHE A 43 9.20 -29.94 -14.47
N PRO A 44 7.94 -29.67 -14.86
CA PRO A 44 7.43 -28.30 -14.91
C PRO A 44 7.61 -27.59 -13.57
N GLN A 45 8.27 -26.43 -13.60
CA GLN A 45 8.53 -25.61 -12.41
C GLN A 45 7.53 -24.45 -12.35
N PHE A 46 6.90 -24.29 -11.19
CA PHE A 46 6.08 -23.11 -10.92
C PHE A 46 6.96 -21.90 -10.64
N PHE A 47 6.50 -20.72 -11.04
CA PHE A 47 7.10 -19.45 -10.66
C PHE A 47 6.03 -18.43 -10.25
N GLU A 48 6.34 -17.60 -9.28
CA GLU A 48 5.41 -16.62 -8.76
C GLU A 48 5.30 -15.41 -9.70
N ARG A 49 6.43 -14.91 -10.18
CA ARG A 49 6.54 -13.73 -11.02
C ARG A 49 7.77 -13.79 -11.95
N ALA A 50 7.73 -13.01 -13.01
CA ALA A 50 8.95 -12.75 -13.78
C ALA A 50 9.97 -12.00 -12.92
N PRO A 51 11.29 -12.21 -13.14
CA PRO A 51 12.32 -11.48 -12.42
C PRO A 51 12.23 -9.97 -12.70
N PHE A 52 12.48 -9.17 -11.67
CA PHE A 52 12.55 -7.71 -11.76
C PHE A 52 13.99 -7.20 -11.87
N ALA A 53 14.96 -7.99 -11.44
CA ALA A 53 16.37 -7.68 -11.45
C ALA A 53 17.19 -8.84 -12.03
N ARG A 54 18.50 -8.70 -12.07
CA ARG A 54 19.40 -9.75 -12.51
C ARG A 54 19.36 -10.93 -11.56
N GLU A 55 19.77 -12.08 -12.05
CA GLU A 55 19.96 -13.28 -11.23
C GLU A 55 20.87 -12.96 -10.03
N GLY A 56 20.49 -13.40 -8.84
CA GLY A 56 21.18 -13.06 -7.59
C GLY A 56 20.85 -11.69 -6.98
N GLU A 57 20.19 -10.78 -7.73
CA GLU A 57 19.78 -9.46 -7.26
C GLU A 57 18.26 -9.31 -7.12
N ASP A 58 17.51 -10.38 -7.39
CA ASP A 58 16.05 -10.39 -7.41
C ASP A 58 15.48 -11.27 -6.28
N PRO A 59 15.50 -10.80 -5.02
CA PRO A 59 14.96 -11.57 -3.91
C PRO A 59 13.45 -11.76 -4.04
N SER A 60 12.93 -12.83 -3.47
CA SER A 60 11.50 -12.94 -3.22
C SER A 60 11.03 -11.80 -2.31
N MET A 61 9.73 -11.54 -2.28
CA MET A 61 9.18 -10.48 -1.42
C MET A 61 9.50 -10.72 0.06
N ILE A 62 9.53 -11.99 0.49
CA ILE A 62 9.84 -12.36 1.87
C ILE A 62 11.32 -12.12 2.17
N GLU A 63 12.23 -12.53 1.28
CA GLU A 63 13.67 -12.26 1.42
C GLU A 63 13.95 -10.76 1.44
N ALA A 64 13.29 -9.96 0.60
CA ALA A 64 13.43 -8.52 0.62
C ALA A 64 12.95 -7.91 1.95
N ALA A 65 11.89 -8.44 2.54
CA ALA A 65 11.39 -8.00 3.85
C ALA A 65 12.35 -8.36 4.99
N GLU A 66 12.96 -9.56 4.94
CA GLU A 66 14.01 -9.97 5.88
C GLU A 66 15.28 -9.14 5.72
N ASN A 67 15.68 -8.84 4.49
CA ASN A 67 16.82 -7.96 4.21
C ASN A 67 16.63 -6.57 4.85
N VAL A 68 15.42 -6.04 4.77
CA VAL A 68 15.06 -4.77 5.43
C VAL A 68 15.10 -4.93 6.95
N ALA A 69 14.49 -5.99 7.52
CA ALA A 69 14.52 -6.24 8.95
C ALA A 69 15.95 -6.31 9.48
N LYS A 70 16.82 -7.06 8.81
CA LYS A 70 18.24 -7.21 9.16
C LYS A 70 19.01 -5.89 9.05
N LYS A 71 18.86 -5.18 7.94
CA LYS A 71 19.58 -3.92 7.68
C LYS A 71 19.24 -2.82 8.68
N TYR A 72 18.00 -2.74 9.09
CA TYR A 72 17.51 -1.70 10.00
C TYR A 72 17.33 -2.19 11.44
N HIS A 73 17.81 -3.41 11.75
CA HIS A 73 17.78 -4.03 13.08
C HIS A 73 16.38 -4.11 13.69
N ILE A 74 15.38 -4.43 12.86
CA ILE A 74 13.99 -4.52 13.29
C ILE A 74 13.71 -5.93 13.79
N SER A 75 13.40 -6.04 15.07
CA SER A 75 13.14 -7.31 15.74
C SER A 75 11.79 -7.92 15.35
N ARG A 76 11.64 -9.21 15.62
CA ARG A 76 10.36 -9.92 15.47
C ARG A 76 9.26 -9.28 16.33
N ASN A 77 9.58 -8.89 17.57
CA ASN A 77 8.60 -8.29 18.47
C ASN A 77 8.08 -6.96 17.93
N GLU A 78 8.94 -6.08 17.45
CA GLU A 78 8.52 -4.81 16.83
C GLU A 78 7.61 -5.04 15.62
N GLN A 79 7.90 -6.06 14.82
CA GLN A 79 7.06 -6.42 13.66
C GLN A 79 5.68 -6.92 14.09
N ASP A 80 5.62 -7.76 15.13
CA ASP A 80 4.37 -8.29 15.65
C ASP A 80 3.54 -7.20 16.35
N ASP A 81 4.18 -6.28 17.08
CA ASP A 81 3.55 -5.11 17.71
C ASP A 81 2.91 -4.20 16.64
N PHE A 82 3.63 -3.96 15.55
CA PHE A 82 3.10 -3.16 14.43
C PHE A 82 1.90 -3.86 13.78
N ALA A 83 1.98 -5.16 13.52
CA ALA A 83 0.88 -5.93 12.95
C ALA A 83 -0.36 -5.93 13.87
N TYR A 84 -0.15 -6.11 15.17
CA TYR A 84 -1.20 -5.99 16.18
C TYR A 84 -1.86 -4.60 16.13
N ARG A 85 -1.05 -3.54 16.12
CA ARG A 85 -1.53 -2.15 15.99
C ARG A 85 -2.39 -1.96 14.74
N SER A 86 -1.94 -2.46 13.57
CA SER A 86 -2.69 -2.33 12.31
C SER A 86 -4.07 -2.96 12.42
N HIS A 87 -4.19 -4.17 12.96
CA HIS A 87 -5.48 -4.84 13.17
C HIS A 87 -6.36 -4.12 14.19
N GLN A 88 -5.81 -3.62 15.30
CA GLN A 88 -6.58 -2.89 16.32
C GLN A 88 -7.13 -1.57 15.76
N LEU A 89 -6.32 -0.81 15.01
CA LEU A 89 -6.77 0.42 14.38
C LEU A 89 -7.84 0.14 13.31
N ALA A 90 -7.64 -0.88 12.47
CA ALA A 90 -8.63 -1.24 11.46
C ALA A 90 -9.95 -1.66 12.09
N SER A 91 -9.92 -2.50 13.12
CA SER A 91 -11.12 -2.93 13.85
C SER A 91 -11.85 -1.74 14.50
N LYS A 92 -11.12 -0.86 15.19
CA LYS A 92 -11.69 0.35 15.80
C LYS A 92 -12.36 1.24 14.75
N ASN A 93 -11.69 1.47 13.61
CA ASN A 93 -12.20 2.37 12.58
C ASN A 93 -13.31 1.73 11.73
N MET A 94 -13.37 0.41 11.61
CA MET A 94 -14.51 -0.29 11.06
C MET A 94 -15.73 -0.10 11.95
N ASN A 95 -15.60 -0.33 13.27
CA ASN A 95 -16.68 -0.18 14.23
C ASN A 95 -17.22 1.26 14.35
N ASN A 96 -16.35 2.25 14.16
CA ASN A 96 -16.72 3.67 14.15
C ASN A 96 -17.32 4.14 12.81
N GLY A 97 -17.40 3.27 11.80
CA GLY A 97 -17.92 3.61 10.49
C GLY A 97 -16.93 4.36 9.56
N ASN A 98 -15.71 4.64 10.01
CA ASN A 98 -14.73 5.37 9.20
C ASN A 98 -14.32 4.58 7.94
N ILE A 99 -13.94 3.32 8.10
CA ILE A 99 -13.58 2.44 6.98
C ILE A 99 -14.80 2.09 6.11
N SER A 100 -15.97 1.97 6.72
CA SER A 100 -17.20 1.65 5.98
C SER A 100 -17.57 2.69 4.92
N GLN A 101 -17.14 3.95 5.08
CA GLN A 101 -17.36 5.01 4.08
C GLN A 101 -16.63 4.76 2.76
N GLU A 102 -15.50 4.06 2.79
CA GLU A 102 -14.68 3.76 1.59
C GLU A 102 -15.09 2.44 0.92
N ILE A 103 -16.01 1.67 1.52
CA ILE A 103 -16.46 0.37 1.02
C ILE A 103 -17.78 0.52 0.29
N LEU A 104 -17.82 0.14 -0.98
CA LEU A 104 -19.05 -0.04 -1.73
C LEU A 104 -19.64 -1.43 -1.45
N PRO A 105 -20.74 -1.55 -0.71
CA PRO A 105 -21.35 -2.84 -0.45
C PRO A 105 -21.85 -3.52 -1.73
N PHE A 106 -21.65 -4.81 -1.85
CA PHE A 106 -22.13 -5.59 -2.99
C PHE A 106 -22.64 -6.95 -2.59
N LYS A 107 -23.41 -7.59 -3.47
CA LYS A 107 -24.03 -8.89 -3.22
C LYS A 107 -23.55 -9.91 -4.25
N VAL A 108 -23.07 -11.07 -3.78
CA VAL A 108 -22.65 -12.19 -4.63
C VAL A 108 -23.33 -13.46 -4.16
N LYS A 109 -24.01 -14.17 -5.06
CA LYS A 109 -24.70 -15.44 -4.77
C LYS A 109 -25.61 -15.39 -3.54
N GLY A 110 -26.20 -14.24 -3.24
CA GLY A 110 -27.07 -14.05 -2.09
C GLY A 110 -26.38 -13.55 -0.82
N GLU A 111 -25.07 -13.65 -0.71
CA GLU A 111 -24.28 -13.13 0.41
C GLU A 111 -23.96 -11.66 0.20
N TYR A 112 -23.92 -10.91 1.31
CA TYR A 112 -23.71 -9.47 1.32
C TYR A 112 -22.33 -9.13 1.88
N PHE A 113 -21.53 -8.45 1.10
CA PHE A 113 -20.17 -8.03 1.45
C PHE A 113 -20.13 -6.52 1.67
N ASN A 114 -19.84 -6.08 2.89
CA ASN A 114 -19.82 -4.68 3.31
C ASN A 114 -18.67 -4.33 4.25
N GLN A 115 -17.71 -5.25 4.41
CA GLN A 115 -16.54 -5.06 5.27
C GLN A 115 -15.36 -5.90 4.79
N ASP A 116 -14.15 -5.50 5.19
CA ASP A 116 -12.94 -6.28 4.95
C ASP A 116 -12.89 -7.52 5.85
N GLU A 117 -12.89 -8.71 5.25
CA GLU A 117 -12.92 -10.00 5.96
C GLU A 117 -11.57 -10.35 6.64
N SER A 118 -10.50 -9.64 6.26
CA SER A 118 -9.15 -9.91 6.76
C SER A 118 -8.87 -9.33 8.14
N ILE A 119 -9.65 -8.36 8.60
CA ILE A 119 -9.49 -7.72 9.91
C ILE A 119 -9.76 -8.75 11.02
N LYS A 120 -8.83 -8.82 12.00
CA LYS A 120 -8.93 -9.76 13.12
C LYS A 120 -9.03 -9.02 14.46
N PRO A 121 -10.24 -8.70 14.92
CA PRO A 121 -10.44 -7.97 16.18
C PRO A 121 -9.88 -8.72 17.41
N GLN A 122 -9.89 -10.07 17.36
CA GLN A 122 -9.45 -10.95 18.45
C GLN A 122 -7.95 -11.28 18.40
N LEU A 123 -7.18 -10.68 17.50
CA LEU A 123 -5.75 -10.91 17.40
C LEU A 123 -5.05 -10.48 18.69
N THR A 124 -4.07 -11.27 19.13
CA THR A 124 -3.24 -10.97 20.31
C THR A 124 -1.76 -11.12 19.98
N LEU A 125 -0.89 -10.41 20.70
CA LEU A 125 0.56 -10.56 20.58
C LEU A 125 1.00 -12.00 20.88
N ARG A 126 0.34 -12.68 21.83
CA ARG A 126 0.59 -14.09 22.10
C ARG A 126 0.32 -14.99 20.89
N THR A 127 -0.72 -14.69 20.11
CA THR A 127 -1.03 -15.44 18.88
C THR A 127 0.02 -15.19 17.81
N LEU A 128 0.41 -13.93 17.63
CA LEU A 128 1.46 -13.54 16.67
C LEU A 128 2.80 -14.19 17.03
N GLY A 129 3.23 -14.12 18.28
CA GLY A 129 4.50 -14.69 18.74
C GLY A 129 4.64 -16.22 18.57
N ARG A 130 3.52 -16.95 18.40
CA ARG A 130 3.53 -18.39 18.11
C ARG A 130 3.71 -18.75 16.63
N LEU A 131 3.58 -17.77 15.74
CA LEU A 131 3.72 -18.02 14.30
C LEU A 131 5.19 -18.29 13.94
N LYS A 132 5.40 -19.30 13.12
CA LYS A 132 6.73 -19.63 12.63
C LYS A 132 7.17 -18.61 11.59
N PRO A 133 8.45 -18.23 11.57
CA PRO A 133 9.02 -17.46 10.46
C PRO A 133 8.81 -18.16 9.11
N LEU A 134 8.67 -17.38 8.05
CA LEU A 134 8.52 -17.88 6.68
C LEU A 134 9.86 -18.36 6.09
N LEU A 135 10.97 -17.83 6.57
CA LEU A 135 12.32 -18.32 6.27
C LEU A 135 12.98 -18.84 7.55
N ASN A 136 13.89 -19.78 7.41
CA ASN A 136 14.70 -20.27 8.53
C ASN A 136 15.46 -19.10 9.17
N GLU A 137 15.44 -19.03 10.50
CA GLU A 137 16.08 -17.95 11.28
C GLU A 137 15.56 -16.54 10.94
N GLY A 138 14.40 -16.44 10.27
CA GLY A 138 13.79 -15.17 9.91
C GLY A 138 12.93 -14.58 11.02
N THR A 139 12.41 -13.40 10.74
CA THR A 139 11.52 -12.61 11.63
C THR A 139 10.15 -12.37 11.01
N VAL A 140 10.05 -12.47 9.69
CA VAL A 140 8.82 -12.28 8.91
C VAL A 140 7.93 -13.51 9.02
N THR A 141 6.66 -13.30 9.32
CA THR A 141 5.64 -14.35 9.46
C THR A 141 4.38 -14.01 8.67
N VAL A 142 3.47 -14.96 8.53
CA VAL A 142 2.14 -14.69 7.96
C VAL A 142 1.31 -13.70 8.81
N GLY A 143 1.69 -13.46 10.04
CA GLY A 143 0.98 -12.54 10.95
C GLY A 143 1.45 -11.10 10.84
N ASN A 144 2.71 -10.86 10.44
CA ASN A 144 3.29 -9.53 10.28
C ASN A 144 3.54 -9.17 8.80
N SER A 145 2.83 -9.86 7.90
CA SER A 145 2.80 -9.67 6.45
C SER A 145 1.37 -9.45 5.98
N CYS A 146 1.19 -8.70 4.90
CA CYS A 146 -0.11 -8.55 4.28
C CYS A 146 -0.61 -9.85 3.64
N LYS A 147 -1.91 -10.00 3.53
CA LYS A 147 -2.53 -11.06 2.74
C LYS A 147 -2.69 -10.63 1.28
N LYS A 148 -2.60 -11.60 0.37
CA LYS A 148 -3.00 -11.41 -1.03
C LYS A 148 -4.52 -11.50 -1.09
N ASN A 149 -5.19 -10.43 -1.51
CA ASN A 149 -6.64 -10.33 -1.53
C ASN A 149 -7.15 -9.96 -2.92
N ASP A 150 -8.41 -10.27 -3.19
CA ASP A 150 -9.16 -9.64 -4.27
C ASP A 150 -9.53 -8.21 -3.84
N GLY A 151 -9.67 -7.32 -4.80
CA GLY A 151 -10.11 -5.95 -4.53
C GLY A 151 -10.20 -5.12 -5.80
N ALA A 152 -11.08 -4.14 -5.76
CA ALA A 152 -11.23 -3.14 -6.83
C ALA A 152 -11.45 -1.77 -6.21
N VAL A 153 -10.79 -0.76 -6.75
CA VAL A 153 -10.93 0.64 -6.33
C VAL A 153 -10.99 1.53 -7.55
N LEU A 154 -11.93 2.45 -7.57
CA LEU A 154 -12.06 3.47 -8.59
C LEU A 154 -12.13 4.85 -7.96
N LEU A 155 -11.48 5.81 -8.60
CA LEU A 155 -11.44 7.22 -8.23
C LEU A 155 -11.82 8.06 -9.44
N ILE A 156 -12.58 9.11 -9.21
CA ILE A 156 -12.79 10.17 -10.22
C ILE A 156 -11.71 11.22 -10.02
N VAL A 157 -10.96 11.50 -11.07
CA VAL A 157 -9.91 12.54 -11.11
C VAL A 157 -10.37 13.59 -12.12
N MET A 158 -10.50 14.85 -11.68
CA MET A 158 -10.99 15.90 -12.56
C MET A 158 -10.31 17.25 -12.29
N GLU A 159 -10.44 18.13 -13.26
CA GLU A 159 -10.05 19.52 -13.12
C GLU A 159 -10.91 20.22 -12.05
N GLU A 160 -10.29 21.13 -11.29
CA GLU A 160 -10.95 21.84 -10.19
C GLU A 160 -12.19 22.63 -10.66
N ASN A 161 -12.07 23.39 -11.78
CA ASN A 161 -13.19 24.13 -12.34
C ASN A 161 -14.36 23.21 -12.72
N ARG A 162 -14.03 22.03 -13.25
CA ARG A 162 -15.06 21.05 -13.60
C ARG A 162 -15.73 20.45 -12.38
N ALA A 163 -15.00 20.23 -11.30
CA ALA A 163 -15.57 19.79 -10.01
C ALA A 163 -16.59 20.82 -9.48
N ARG A 164 -16.21 22.10 -9.51
CA ARG A 164 -17.12 23.21 -9.10
C ARG A 164 -18.38 23.26 -9.98
N GLN A 165 -18.23 23.18 -11.31
CA GLN A 165 -19.37 23.18 -12.25
C GLN A 165 -20.33 22.01 -12.02
N LEU A 166 -19.82 20.86 -11.56
CA LEU A 166 -20.62 19.66 -11.25
C LEU A 166 -21.20 19.69 -9.83
N GLY A 167 -20.94 20.74 -9.05
CA GLY A 167 -21.49 20.91 -7.71
C GLY A 167 -20.75 20.12 -6.62
N PHE A 168 -19.53 19.64 -6.88
CA PHE A 168 -18.72 19.05 -5.82
C PHE A 168 -18.22 20.13 -4.86
N THR A 169 -18.35 19.87 -3.57
CA THR A 169 -18.02 20.83 -2.51
C THR A 169 -16.80 20.42 -1.69
N GLU A 170 -16.34 19.18 -1.82
CA GLU A 170 -15.17 18.67 -1.12
C GLU A 170 -14.41 17.63 -1.94
N GLY A 171 -13.12 17.52 -1.68
CA GLY A 171 -12.23 16.56 -2.33
C GLY A 171 -10.83 16.61 -1.76
N ILE A 172 -9.90 15.93 -2.44
CA ILE A 172 -8.47 16.10 -2.22
C ILE A 172 -7.82 16.54 -3.54
N LYS A 173 -7.01 17.58 -3.47
CA LYS A 173 -6.26 18.11 -4.59
C LYS A 173 -4.92 17.39 -4.66
N PHE A 174 -4.63 16.80 -5.80
CA PHE A 174 -3.30 16.29 -6.11
C PHE A 174 -2.32 17.46 -6.27
N VAL A 175 -1.29 17.52 -5.46
CA VAL A 175 -0.25 18.56 -5.49
C VAL A 175 0.91 18.11 -6.37
N ASN A 176 1.59 17.03 -5.94
CA ASN A 176 2.77 16.53 -6.65
C ASN A 176 3.02 15.05 -6.32
N SER A 177 3.96 14.45 -7.03
CA SER A 177 4.42 13.07 -6.78
C SER A 177 5.88 12.90 -7.14
N ALA A 178 6.54 11.96 -6.47
CA ALA A 178 7.88 11.51 -6.78
C ALA A 178 7.91 9.99 -6.98
N THR A 179 8.73 9.56 -7.93
CA THR A 179 9.01 8.14 -8.18
C THR A 179 10.51 7.97 -8.25
N VAL A 180 11.06 7.05 -7.47
CA VAL A 180 12.50 6.84 -7.34
C VAL A 180 12.84 5.36 -7.44
N GLY A 181 14.07 5.06 -7.88
CA GLY A 181 14.66 3.72 -7.84
C GLY A 181 15.42 3.49 -6.54
N VAL A 182 15.35 2.27 -6.03
CA VAL A 182 16.18 1.76 -4.93
C VAL A 182 16.71 0.38 -5.29
N GLN A 183 17.71 -0.09 -4.54
CA GLN A 183 18.22 -1.44 -4.73
C GLN A 183 17.09 -2.47 -4.56
N PRO A 184 16.88 -3.40 -5.51
CA PRO A 184 15.81 -4.40 -5.45
C PRO A 184 15.81 -5.22 -4.16
N GLN A 185 17.00 -5.50 -3.61
CA GLN A 185 17.17 -6.20 -2.34
C GLN A 185 16.50 -5.53 -1.15
N TYR A 186 16.27 -4.21 -1.24
CA TYR A 186 15.66 -3.37 -0.21
C TYR A 186 14.43 -2.62 -0.74
N LEU A 187 13.72 -3.21 -1.71
CA LEU A 187 12.56 -2.57 -2.36
C LEU A 187 11.52 -2.01 -1.36
N GLY A 188 11.41 -2.64 -0.19
CA GLY A 188 10.46 -2.23 0.86
C GLY A 188 10.69 -0.80 1.39
N VAL A 189 11.91 -0.26 1.30
CA VAL A 189 12.21 1.12 1.75
C VAL A 189 12.18 2.15 0.62
N GLY A 190 11.69 1.79 -0.56
CA GLY A 190 11.42 2.73 -1.66
C GLY A 190 10.61 3.97 -1.26
N PRO A 191 9.63 3.89 -0.34
CA PRO A 191 8.93 5.05 0.20
C PRO A 191 9.84 6.14 0.76
N VAL A 192 10.97 5.78 1.38
CA VAL A 192 11.87 6.74 2.04
C VAL A 192 12.41 7.79 1.08
N PRO A 193 13.20 7.45 0.04
CA PRO A 193 13.68 8.44 -0.90
C PRO A 193 12.55 9.10 -1.72
N ALA A 194 11.43 8.41 -1.97
CA ALA A 194 10.30 8.98 -2.69
C ALA A 194 9.64 10.12 -1.89
N VAL A 195 9.37 9.91 -0.59
CA VAL A 195 8.80 10.93 0.29
C VAL A 195 9.79 12.08 0.49
N ASN A 196 11.07 11.80 0.74
CA ASN A 196 12.09 12.83 0.90
C ASN A 196 12.21 13.72 -0.35
N GLN A 197 12.23 13.11 -1.55
CA GLN A 197 12.27 13.87 -2.80
C GLN A 197 11.01 14.73 -2.98
N LEU A 198 9.83 14.17 -2.69
CA LEU A 198 8.56 14.88 -2.79
C LEU A 198 8.51 16.09 -1.85
N LEU A 199 8.89 15.89 -0.58
CA LEU A 199 8.92 16.96 0.42
C LEU A 199 9.92 18.07 0.03
N ALA A 200 11.10 17.70 -0.47
CA ALA A 200 12.09 18.66 -0.95
C ALA A 200 11.58 19.49 -2.15
N GLN A 201 10.91 18.85 -3.10
CA GLN A 201 10.31 19.54 -4.26
C GLN A 201 9.25 20.57 -3.84
N GLU A 202 8.47 20.25 -2.81
CA GLU A 202 7.40 21.12 -2.29
C GLU A 202 7.88 22.07 -1.18
N ARG A 203 9.16 22.03 -0.80
CA ARG A 203 9.75 22.79 0.31
C ARG A 203 9.04 22.55 1.64
N LEU A 204 8.68 21.31 1.87
CA LEU A 204 7.99 20.84 3.07
C LEU A 204 8.89 19.92 3.89
N THR A 205 8.49 19.71 5.14
CA THR A 205 9.02 18.70 6.05
C THR A 205 7.95 17.71 6.44
N ILE A 206 8.31 16.60 7.05
CA ILE A 206 7.35 15.62 7.55
C ILE A 206 6.40 16.19 8.63
N ASN A 207 6.84 17.24 9.32
CA ASN A 207 6.03 17.92 10.33
C ASN A 207 4.82 18.64 9.70
N ASP A 208 4.94 19.10 8.45
CA ASP A 208 3.90 19.78 7.70
C ASP A 208 2.82 18.82 7.19
N ILE A 209 3.02 17.50 7.33
CA ILE A 209 2.11 16.46 6.89
C ILE A 209 1.23 16.02 8.06
N ASN A 210 -0.07 15.95 7.83
CA ASN A 210 -1.06 15.59 8.84
C ASN A 210 -1.31 14.09 8.92
N ALA A 211 -1.29 13.37 7.78
CA ALA A 211 -1.41 11.92 7.74
C ALA A 211 -0.60 11.32 6.58
N VAL A 212 -0.07 10.13 6.81
CA VAL A 212 0.66 9.32 5.83
C VAL A 212 0.01 7.95 5.74
N GLU A 213 -0.48 7.60 4.55
CA GLU A 213 -0.90 6.26 4.21
C GLU A 213 0.24 5.57 3.44
N LEU A 214 0.91 4.65 4.11
CA LEU A 214 2.01 3.84 3.59
C LEU A 214 1.54 2.41 3.46
N ASN A 215 1.64 1.84 2.27
CA ASN A 215 1.22 0.45 2.05
C ASN A 215 1.97 -0.53 2.94
N GLU A 216 1.25 -1.34 3.71
CA GLU A 216 1.80 -2.31 4.65
C GLU A 216 1.99 -3.67 3.99
N ALA A 217 3.00 -3.82 3.13
CA ALA A 217 3.32 -5.13 2.59
C ALA A 217 3.89 -6.06 3.68
N PHE A 218 4.77 -5.53 4.52
CA PHE A 218 5.40 -6.20 5.67
C PHE A 218 5.62 -5.20 6.80
N SER A 219 5.49 -5.63 8.05
CA SER A 219 5.77 -4.77 9.21
C SER A 219 7.20 -4.21 9.18
N SER A 220 8.20 -5.04 8.83
CA SER A 220 9.61 -4.62 8.77
C SER A 220 9.82 -3.42 7.85
N GLN A 221 9.20 -3.44 6.68
CA GLN A 221 9.31 -2.39 5.68
C GLN A 221 8.64 -1.09 6.15
N VAL A 222 7.51 -1.17 6.82
CA VAL A 222 6.80 0.01 7.34
C VAL A 222 7.57 0.64 8.49
N ILE A 223 8.06 -0.17 9.44
CA ILE A 223 8.85 0.30 10.58
C ILE A 223 10.13 0.98 10.08
N ALA A 224 10.87 0.35 9.14
CA ALA A 224 12.06 0.95 8.56
C ALA A 224 11.76 2.32 7.91
N SER A 225 10.68 2.39 7.13
CA SER A 225 10.29 3.63 6.47
C SER A 225 9.85 4.71 7.47
N GLN A 226 9.10 4.31 8.49
CA GLN A 226 8.64 5.19 9.56
C GLN A 226 9.81 5.81 10.33
N GLN A 227 10.80 4.99 10.71
CA GLN A 227 11.99 5.44 11.42
C GLN A 227 12.85 6.38 10.56
N GLN A 228 13.12 6.00 9.31
CA GLN A 228 13.95 6.80 8.39
C GLN A 228 13.32 8.16 8.01
N LEU A 229 12.00 8.22 7.96
CA LEU A 229 11.24 9.44 7.65
C LEU A 229 10.84 10.22 8.91
N ASN A 230 11.12 9.69 10.11
CA ASN A 230 10.68 10.25 11.38
C ASN A 230 9.16 10.53 11.43
N ILE A 231 8.34 9.64 10.85
CA ILE A 231 6.89 9.79 10.86
C ILE A 231 6.35 9.45 12.26
N PRO A 232 5.65 10.38 12.94
CA PRO A 232 4.99 10.05 14.20
C PRO A 232 3.94 8.94 13.98
N LEU A 233 3.90 7.93 14.84
CA LEU A 233 2.99 6.79 14.69
C LEU A 233 1.51 7.20 14.66
N ASN A 234 1.14 8.29 15.31
CA ASN A 234 -0.23 8.82 15.27
C ASN A 234 -0.60 9.50 13.94
N LYS A 235 0.37 9.70 13.04
CA LYS A 235 0.15 10.19 11.67
C LYS A 235 0.24 9.07 10.62
N LEU A 236 0.72 7.88 11.00
CA LEU A 236 0.97 6.76 10.09
C LEU A 236 -0.18 5.75 10.13
N ASN A 237 -0.82 5.50 8.98
CA ASN A 237 -1.87 4.50 8.80
C ASN A 237 -2.87 4.52 9.97
N CYS A 238 -3.47 5.69 10.20
CA CYS A 238 -4.28 5.98 11.39
C CYS A 238 -5.54 5.10 11.51
N TRP A 239 -5.96 4.52 10.41
CA TRP A 239 -7.13 3.61 10.36
C TRP A 239 -6.73 2.13 10.22
N GLY A 240 -5.45 1.79 10.40
CA GLY A 240 -4.88 0.50 10.05
C GLY A 240 -4.54 0.42 8.57
N GLY A 241 -3.89 -0.64 8.14
CA GLY A 241 -3.43 -0.78 6.77
C GLY A 241 -3.51 -2.20 6.23
N ALA A 242 -2.75 -2.49 5.18
CA ALA A 242 -2.85 -3.71 4.39
C ALA A 242 -2.54 -5.00 5.16
N ILE A 243 -1.80 -4.95 6.26
CA ILE A 243 -1.62 -6.12 7.14
C ILE A 243 -2.98 -6.58 7.69
N ALA A 244 -3.84 -5.63 8.05
CA ALA A 244 -5.17 -5.92 8.56
C ALA A 244 -6.20 -6.11 7.45
N THR A 245 -6.25 -5.22 6.44
CA THR A 245 -7.30 -5.20 5.42
C THR A 245 -7.00 -6.03 4.19
N GLY A 246 -5.72 -6.41 3.99
CA GLY A 246 -5.26 -7.13 2.81
C GLY A 246 -4.62 -6.21 1.76
N HIS A 247 -3.96 -6.82 0.78
CA HIS A 247 -3.18 -6.13 -0.25
C HIS A 247 -3.55 -6.63 -1.65
N PRO A 248 -4.65 -6.14 -2.24
CA PRO A 248 -4.94 -6.35 -3.65
C PRO A 248 -3.99 -5.50 -4.49
N TYR A 249 -2.91 -6.09 -5.03
CA TYR A 249 -1.76 -5.38 -5.62
C TYR A 249 -2.16 -4.32 -6.64
N GLY A 250 -3.06 -4.67 -7.57
CA GLY A 250 -3.53 -3.76 -8.61
C GLY A 250 -4.41 -2.61 -8.11
N ALA A 251 -5.00 -2.73 -6.92
CA ALA A 251 -5.94 -1.76 -6.34
C ALA A 251 -5.36 -0.94 -5.18
N SER A 252 -4.36 -1.47 -4.45
CA SER A 252 -3.87 -0.89 -3.18
C SER A 252 -3.43 0.57 -3.29
N GLY A 253 -2.73 0.97 -4.36
CA GLY A 253 -2.34 2.36 -4.52
C GLY A 253 -3.53 3.33 -4.63
N ALA A 254 -4.63 2.90 -5.23
CA ALA A 254 -5.88 3.67 -5.25
C ALA A 254 -6.58 3.64 -3.89
N ALA A 255 -6.53 2.51 -3.17
CA ALA A 255 -7.10 2.38 -1.83
C ALA A 255 -6.46 3.36 -0.83
N LEU A 256 -5.13 3.55 -0.86
CA LEU A 256 -4.45 4.55 -0.03
C LEU A 256 -5.01 5.97 -0.30
N VAL A 257 -5.20 6.33 -1.56
CA VAL A 257 -5.75 7.64 -1.93
C VAL A 257 -7.22 7.77 -1.52
N THR A 258 -8.02 6.71 -1.69
CA THR A 258 -9.42 6.66 -1.23
C THR A 258 -9.49 6.90 0.28
N ARG A 259 -8.63 6.25 1.06
CA ARG A 259 -8.55 6.46 2.51
C ARG A 259 -8.26 7.91 2.88
N LEU A 260 -7.27 8.53 2.23
CA LEU A 260 -6.97 9.95 2.44
C LEU A 260 -8.14 10.87 2.10
N PHE A 261 -8.93 10.51 1.07
CA PHE A 261 -10.14 11.25 0.73
C PHE A 261 -11.15 11.27 1.88
N TYR A 262 -11.36 10.14 2.56
CA TYR A 262 -12.31 10.02 3.68
C TYR A 262 -11.76 10.55 5.01
N MET A 263 -10.45 10.78 5.14
CA MET A 263 -9.83 11.45 6.30
C MET A 263 -10.07 12.97 6.28
N LYS A 264 -11.32 13.40 6.39
CA LYS A 264 -11.78 14.79 6.12
C LYS A 264 -11.10 15.87 6.96
N HIS A 265 -10.59 15.54 8.15
CA HIS A 265 -9.94 16.50 9.05
C HIS A 265 -8.44 16.67 8.78
N GLN A 266 -7.89 15.98 7.81
CA GLN A 266 -6.47 16.03 7.46
C GLN A 266 -6.27 16.93 6.24
N PHE A 267 -5.56 18.05 6.45
CA PHE A 267 -5.36 19.03 5.37
C PHE A 267 -4.33 18.56 4.35
N ARG A 268 -3.12 18.19 4.81
CA ARG A 268 -2.01 17.80 3.93
C ARG A 268 -1.61 16.36 4.19
N THR A 269 -1.68 15.52 3.17
CA THR A 269 -1.55 14.07 3.32
C THR A 269 -0.66 13.46 2.25
N ILE A 270 -0.01 12.34 2.58
CA ILE A 270 0.84 11.58 1.65
C ILE A 270 0.33 10.15 1.53
N ALA A 271 0.20 9.68 0.28
CA ALA A 271 0.11 8.25 -0.04
C ALA A 271 1.45 7.77 -0.59
N THR A 272 1.99 6.67 -0.07
CA THR A 272 3.28 6.13 -0.51
C THR A 272 3.33 4.61 -0.46
N MET A 273 4.12 4.01 -1.37
CA MET A 273 4.32 2.56 -1.42
C MET A 273 5.63 2.18 -2.08
N GLY A 274 6.19 1.05 -1.65
CA GLY A 274 7.22 0.34 -2.39
C GLY A 274 6.59 -0.50 -3.50
N ILE A 275 7.32 -0.68 -4.60
CA ILE A 275 6.87 -1.40 -5.80
C ILE A 275 7.94 -2.42 -6.16
N GLY A 276 7.52 -3.60 -6.62
CA GLY A 276 8.42 -4.64 -7.09
C GLY A 276 9.44 -4.12 -8.10
N GLY A 277 10.66 -4.64 -8.04
CA GLY A 277 11.78 -4.19 -8.86
C GLY A 277 12.58 -3.03 -8.26
N GLY A 278 12.29 -2.60 -7.03
CA GLY A 278 13.05 -1.55 -6.36
C GLY A 278 12.58 -0.15 -6.75
N ILE A 279 11.28 0.10 -6.75
CA ILE A 279 10.71 1.41 -7.01
C ILE A 279 9.97 1.90 -5.76
N GLY A 280 10.16 3.17 -5.40
CA GLY A 280 9.35 3.89 -4.43
C GLY A 280 8.50 4.95 -5.10
N ASN A 281 7.28 5.10 -4.63
CA ASN A 281 6.36 6.12 -5.12
C ASN A 281 5.71 6.86 -3.96
N ALA A 282 5.59 8.19 -4.06
CA ALA A 282 4.91 9.03 -3.09
C ALA A 282 4.09 10.10 -3.81
N ALA A 283 2.92 10.43 -3.27
CA ALA A 283 2.03 11.47 -3.76
C ALA A 283 1.53 12.34 -2.62
N LEU A 284 1.54 13.64 -2.81
CA LEU A 284 1.07 14.65 -1.90
C LEU A 284 -0.31 15.14 -2.32
N PHE A 285 -1.20 15.23 -1.35
CA PHE A 285 -2.55 15.76 -1.51
C PHE A 285 -2.84 16.82 -0.46
N GLU A 286 -3.67 17.78 -0.83
CA GLU A 286 -4.24 18.78 0.07
C GLU A 286 -5.76 18.67 0.05
N ARG A 287 -6.39 18.94 1.20
CA ARG A 287 -7.84 19.02 1.27
C ARG A 287 -8.33 20.17 0.38
N TRP A 288 -9.36 19.91 -0.39
CA TRP A 288 -9.98 20.87 -1.26
C TRP A 288 -11.45 21.10 -0.87
N TYR A 289 -11.84 22.36 -0.88
CA TYR A 289 -13.22 22.79 -0.66
C TYR A 289 -13.70 23.60 -1.87
N GLY A 290 -14.90 23.31 -2.32
CA GLY A 290 -15.50 23.85 -3.55
C GLY A 290 -16.07 25.27 -3.44
N ASN A 291 -15.76 26.02 -2.38
CA ASN A 291 -16.28 27.38 -2.13
C ASN A 291 -15.84 28.39 -3.19
#